data_5a80332fd118e6392380eb2bec0f666a
#
_entry.id   5a80332fd118e6392380eb2bec0f666a
#
_cell.length_a   1.000
_cell.length_b   1.000
_cell.length_c   1.000
_cell.angle_alpha   90.00
_cell.angle_beta   90.00
_cell.angle_gamma   90.00
#
_symmetry.space_group_name_H-M   'P 1'
#
loop_
_entity.id
_entity.type
_entity.pdbx_description
1 polymer ?
#
loop_
_entity_poly.entity_id
_entity_poly.type
_entity_poly.pdbx_seq_one_letter_code
_entity_poly.pdbx_strand_id
1 'polypeptide(L)'
;MSNPAFIPIKEHIKNMSAKTEKYRKVNRAELEALPGVGRKTANVVLNTAFGAPTMAVDTHIYRVSNRTRFAPGKTVLQVEKKLLKVIPDEFIRDAHHWLILHGRYICTARSPRCAACAVFNECEYPQREKQAQKDRES
;
A
#
# COMPACT_ATOMS: atom_id res chain seq x y z
N MET A 1 21.35 -15.07 -23.01
CA MET A 1 20.11 -15.73 -23.45
C MET A 1 19.07 -15.65 -22.37
N SER A 2 17.93 -15.10 -22.72
CA SER A 2 16.82 -15.03 -21.78
C SER A 2 16.27 -16.43 -21.54
N ASN A 3 16.14 -16.80 -20.29
CA ASN A 3 15.44 -18.02 -19.90
C ASN A 3 14.00 -17.95 -20.44
N PRO A 4 13.54 -18.93 -21.24
CA PRO A 4 12.16 -18.87 -21.77
C PRO A 4 11.09 -18.83 -20.70
N ALA A 5 11.42 -19.21 -19.45
CA ALA A 5 10.50 -19.06 -18.33
C ALA A 5 10.50 -17.66 -17.72
N PHE A 6 11.46 -16.81 -18.10
CA PHE A 6 11.55 -15.46 -17.61
C PHE A 6 10.89 -14.49 -18.60
N ILE A 7 9.64 -14.17 -18.31
CA ILE A 7 8.93 -13.14 -19.06
C ILE A 7 8.84 -11.91 -18.13
N PRO A 8 9.29 -10.74 -18.58
CA PRO A 8 9.15 -9.52 -17.78
C PRO A 8 7.71 -9.33 -17.34
N ILE A 9 7.52 -8.87 -16.13
CA ILE A 9 6.19 -8.69 -15.54
C ILE A 9 5.27 -7.86 -16.46
N LYS A 10 5.82 -6.83 -17.11
CA LYS A 10 5.05 -6.00 -18.05
C LYS A 10 4.48 -6.81 -19.22
N GLU A 11 5.27 -7.75 -19.76
CA GLU A 11 4.80 -8.62 -20.84
C GLU A 11 3.83 -9.66 -20.35
N HIS A 12 4.01 -10.17 -19.13
CA HIS A 12 3.05 -11.08 -18.51
C HIS A 12 1.69 -10.42 -18.40
N ILE A 13 1.64 -9.19 -17.93
CA ILE A 13 0.41 -8.43 -17.78
C ILE A 13 -0.23 -8.19 -19.14
N LYS A 14 0.57 -7.83 -20.16
CA LYS A 14 0.07 -7.64 -21.53
C LYS A 14 -0.48 -8.95 -22.11
N ASN A 15 0.25 -10.06 -21.91
CA ASN A 15 -0.17 -11.37 -22.40
C ASN A 15 -1.46 -11.84 -21.72
N MET A 16 -1.57 -11.62 -20.42
CA MET A 16 -2.79 -11.91 -19.68
C MET A 16 -3.93 -11.05 -20.17
N SER A 17 -3.69 -9.77 -20.39
CA SER A 17 -4.68 -8.85 -20.92
C SER A 17 -5.17 -9.27 -22.31
N ALA A 18 -4.25 -9.68 -23.19
CA ALA A 18 -4.59 -10.13 -24.55
C ALA A 18 -5.38 -11.45 -24.55
N LYS A 19 -5.02 -12.38 -23.67
CA LYS A 19 -5.70 -13.68 -23.58
C LYS A 19 -6.99 -13.64 -22.78
N THR A 20 -7.18 -12.59 -21.98
CA THR A 20 -8.21 -12.53 -20.97
C THR A 20 -9.19 -11.40 -21.16
N GLU A 21 -9.48 -11.03 -22.40
CA GLU A 21 -10.59 -10.10 -22.63
C GLU A 21 -11.86 -10.57 -21.93
N LYS A 22 -12.07 -11.87 -21.87
CA LYS A 22 -13.18 -12.45 -21.11
C LYS A 22 -13.00 -12.37 -19.60
N TYR A 23 -11.75 -12.16 -19.09
CA TYR A 23 -11.46 -12.04 -17.66
C TYR A 23 -11.19 -10.60 -17.23
N ARG A 24 -11.20 -9.65 -18.14
CA ARG A 24 -10.94 -8.23 -17.85
C ARG A 24 -11.86 -7.63 -16.81
N LYS A 25 -12.96 -8.31 -16.51
CA LYS A 25 -13.92 -7.87 -15.50
C LYS A 25 -13.77 -8.60 -14.17
N VAL A 26 -12.63 -9.28 -13.94
CA VAL A 26 -12.37 -9.84 -12.62
C VAL A 26 -12.36 -8.70 -11.61
N ASN A 27 -13.25 -8.78 -10.65
CA ASN A 27 -13.39 -7.76 -9.63
C ASN A 27 -13.04 -8.34 -8.25
N ARG A 28 -13.00 -7.46 -7.26
CA ARG A 28 -12.67 -7.86 -5.90
C ARG A 28 -13.63 -8.90 -5.34
N ALA A 29 -14.92 -8.76 -5.60
CA ALA A 29 -15.93 -9.69 -5.10
C ALA A 29 -15.70 -11.12 -5.63
N GLU A 30 -15.34 -11.25 -6.90
CA GLU A 30 -15.03 -12.55 -7.50
C GLU A 30 -13.79 -13.17 -6.86
N LEU A 31 -12.76 -12.37 -6.59
CA LEU A 31 -11.55 -12.86 -5.93
C LEU A 31 -11.82 -13.24 -4.47
N GLU A 32 -12.60 -12.46 -3.75
CA GLU A 32 -12.97 -12.75 -2.37
C GLU A 32 -13.85 -14.00 -2.24
N ALA A 33 -14.53 -14.39 -3.30
CA ALA A 33 -15.32 -15.62 -3.32
C ALA A 33 -14.44 -16.88 -3.34
N LEU A 34 -13.16 -16.75 -3.67
CA LEU A 34 -12.23 -17.87 -3.65
C LEU A 34 -11.85 -18.23 -2.21
N PRO A 35 -11.69 -19.54 -1.89
CA PRO A 35 -11.29 -19.96 -0.54
C PRO A 35 -9.96 -19.31 -0.11
N GLY A 36 -9.93 -18.74 1.09
CA GLY A 36 -8.74 -18.14 1.65
C GLY A 36 -8.39 -16.75 1.12
N VAL A 37 -9.23 -16.17 0.27
CA VAL A 37 -8.98 -14.83 -0.28
C VAL A 37 -9.88 -13.81 0.41
N GLY A 38 -9.28 -12.95 1.23
CA GLY A 38 -9.96 -11.81 1.83
C GLY A 38 -9.76 -10.54 0.99
N ARG A 39 -10.28 -9.41 1.50
CA ARG A 39 -10.23 -8.13 0.81
C ARG A 39 -8.79 -7.67 0.52
N LYS A 40 -7.89 -7.81 1.49
CA LYS A 40 -6.49 -7.41 1.33
C LYS A 40 -5.82 -8.20 0.20
N THR A 41 -5.96 -9.52 0.22
CA THR A 41 -5.37 -10.40 -0.81
C THR A 41 -5.96 -10.08 -2.18
N ALA A 42 -7.27 -9.89 -2.26
CA ALA A 42 -7.94 -9.50 -3.50
C ALA A 42 -7.38 -8.18 -4.05
N ASN A 43 -7.19 -7.17 -3.18
CA ASN A 43 -6.63 -5.89 -3.58
C ASN A 43 -5.18 -6.01 -4.06
N VAL A 44 -4.36 -6.83 -3.41
CA VAL A 44 -2.98 -7.08 -3.86
C VAL A 44 -2.99 -7.71 -5.25
N VAL A 45 -3.81 -8.72 -5.47
CA VAL A 45 -3.90 -9.39 -6.78
C VAL A 45 -4.37 -8.40 -7.85
N LEU A 46 -5.41 -7.62 -7.58
CA LEU A 46 -5.90 -6.62 -8.53
C LEU A 46 -4.85 -5.58 -8.88
N ASN A 47 -4.09 -5.12 -7.88
CA ASN A 47 -3.05 -4.11 -8.08
C ASN A 47 -1.86 -4.69 -8.85
N THR A 48 -1.32 -5.82 -8.41
CA THR A 48 -0.07 -6.37 -8.95
C THR A 48 -0.26 -7.12 -10.25
N ALA A 49 -1.29 -7.93 -10.37
CA ALA A 49 -1.52 -8.77 -11.56
C ALA A 49 -2.32 -8.06 -12.65
N PHE A 50 -3.26 -7.21 -12.26
CA PHE A 50 -4.17 -6.57 -13.22
C PHE A 50 -3.95 -5.06 -13.34
N GLY A 51 -3.02 -4.49 -12.58
CA GLY A 51 -2.71 -3.07 -12.66
C GLY A 51 -3.84 -2.15 -12.19
N ALA A 52 -4.83 -2.68 -11.48
CA ALA A 52 -5.93 -1.89 -10.97
C ALA A 52 -5.46 -0.96 -9.84
N PRO A 53 -6.01 0.27 -9.72
CA PRO A 53 -5.64 1.20 -8.66
C PRO A 53 -6.31 0.80 -7.34
N THR A 54 -5.79 -0.25 -6.71
CA THR A 54 -6.27 -0.73 -5.40
C THR A 54 -5.20 -0.54 -4.34
N MET A 55 -5.64 -0.46 -3.09
CA MET A 55 -4.75 -0.29 -1.95
C MET A 55 -5.04 -1.39 -0.93
N ALA A 56 -4.06 -2.28 -0.73
CA ALA A 56 -4.16 -3.34 0.26
C ALA A 56 -3.61 -2.83 1.60
N VAL A 57 -4.49 -2.32 2.44
CA VAL A 57 -4.10 -1.73 3.73
C VAL A 57 -3.73 -2.84 4.71
N ASP A 58 -2.44 -2.89 5.07
CA ASP A 58 -1.92 -3.75 6.13
C ASP A 58 -1.72 -2.96 7.42
N THR A 59 -1.11 -3.57 8.42
CA THR A 59 -0.84 -2.91 9.70
C THR A 59 0.08 -1.71 9.55
N HIS A 60 1.05 -1.77 8.63
CA HIS A 60 1.97 -0.66 8.39
C HIS A 60 1.25 0.54 7.79
N ILE A 61 0.49 0.30 6.73
CA ILE A 61 -0.26 1.37 6.05
C ILE A 61 -1.31 1.97 6.97
N TYR A 62 -2.02 1.13 7.72
CA TYR A 62 -3.01 1.59 8.69
C TYR A 62 -2.37 2.51 9.74
N ARG A 63 -1.24 2.10 10.31
CA ARG A 63 -0.54 2.87 11.33
C ARG A 63 -0.01 4.20 10.78
N VAL A 64 0.69 4.16 9.65
CA VAL A 64 1.26 5.38 9.04
C VAL A 64 0.14 6.35 8.66
N SER A 65 -0.91 5.87 8.03
CA SER A 65 -2.02 6.71 7.60
C SER A 65 -2.71 7.41 8.75
N ASN A 66 -2.89 6.72 9.88
CA ASN A 66 -3.51 7.31 11.06
C ASN A 66 -2.57 8.26 11.81
N ARG A 67 -1.28 7.91 11.95
CA ARG A 67 -0.33 8.78 12.65
C ARG A 67 -0.09 10.07 11.90
N THR A 68 0.13 10.01 10.60
CA THR A 68 0.37 11.21 9.79
C THR A 68 -0.89 12.03 9.57
N ARG A 69 -2.06 11.45 9.80
CA ARG A 69 -3.36 12.02 9.48
C ARG A 69 -3.57 12.22 7.99
N PHE A 70 -2.74 11.59 7.18
CA PHE A 70 -2.88 11.62 5.72
C PHE A 70 -4.19 10.97 5.26
N ALA A 71 -4.53 9.83 5.86
CA ALA A 71 -5.78 9.13 5.57
C ALA A 71 -6.29 8.43 6.83
N PRO A 72 -6.75 9.20 7.85
CA PRO A 72 -7.16 8.62 9.11
C PRO A 72 -8.47 7.84 8.98
N GLY A 73 -8.58 6.75 9.73
CA GLY A 73 -9.79 5.94 9.77
C GLY A 73 -9.75 4.96 10.94
N LYS A 74 -10.92 4.62 11.45
CA LYS A 74 -11.05 3.68 12.56
C LYS A 74 -10.95 2.23 12.11
N THR A 75 -11.19 1.97 10.85
CA THR A 75 -11.13 0.62 10.28
C THR A 75 -10.22 0.61 9.06
N VAL A 76 -9.73 -0.59 8.72
CA VAL A 76 -8.92 -0.79 7.52
C VAL A 76 -9.66 -0.31 6.27
N LEU A 77 -10.96 -0.59 6.19
CA LEU A 77 -11.78 -0.17 5.06
C LEU A 77 -11.87 1.35 4.94
N GLN A 78 -12.00 2.06 6.06
CA GLN A 78 -12.05 3.52 6.05
C GLN A 78 -10.73 4.12 5.57
N VAL A 79 -9.60 3.57 6.03
CA VAL A 79 -8.27 3.99 5.59
C VAL A 79 -8.09 3.75 4.10
N GLU A 80 -8.47 2.55 3.63
CA GLU A 80 -8.40 2.21 2.21
C GLU A 80 -9.17 3.23 1.36
N LYS A 81 -10.40 3.50 1.72
CA LYS A 81 -11.25 4.44 0.98
C LYS A 81 -10.67 5.85 0.95
N LYS A 82 -10.11 6.31 2.07
CA LYS A 82 -9.49 7.64 2.13
C LYS A 82 -8.21 7.72 1.32
N LEU A 83 -7.38 6.67 1.35
CA LEU A 83 -6.17 6.60 0.54
C LEU A 83 -6.50 6.66 -0.95
N LEU A 84 -7.51 5.91 -1.38
CA LEU A 84 -7.95 5.92 -2.77
C LEU A 84 -8.50 7.28 -3.20
N LYS A 85 -8.95 8.08 -2.25
CA LYS A 85 -9.49 9.41 -2.50
C LYS A 85 -8.40 10.48 -2.62
N VAL A 86 -7.35 10.39 -1.80
CA VAL A 86 -6.31 11.41 -1.72
C VAL A 86 -5.11 11.13 -2.60
N ILE A 87 -4.86 9.87 -2.97
CA ILE A 87 -3.73 9.50 -3.83
C ILE A 87 -4.22 9.44 -5.29
N PRO A 88 -3.57 10.17 -6.21
CA PRO A 88 -3.89 10.02 -7.63
C PRO A 88 -3.70 8.58 -8.10
N ASP A 89 -4.58 8.12 -8.98
CA ASP A 89 -4.58 6.73 -9.45
C ASP A 89 -3.22 6.28 -9.99
N GLU A 90 -2.52 7.17 -10.66
CA GLU A 90 -1.19 6.88 -11.24
C GLU A 90 -0.13 6.54 -10.19
N PHE A 91 -0.31 6.98 -8.93
CA PHE A 91 0.64 6.74 -7.86
C PHE A 91 0.21 5.66 -6.87
N ILE A 92 -1.01 5.15 -6.95
CA ILE A 92 -1.52 4.20 -5.94
C ILE A 92 -0.65 2.95 -5.85
N ARG A 93 -0.21 2.42 -6.97
CA ARG A 93 0.61 1.22 -7.00
C ARG A 93 1.94 1.41 -6.26
N ASP A 94 2.63 2.51 -6.55
CA ASP A 94 3.90 2.83 -5.91
C ASP A 94 3.71 3.26 -4.46
N ALA A 95 2.65 4.01 -4.18
CA ALA A 95 2.33 4.47 -2.83
C ALA A 95 2.10 3.29 -1.87
N HIS A 96 1.53 2.20 -2.33
CA HIS A 96 1.37 0.99 -1.56
C HIS A 96 2.72 0.51 -1.01
N HIS A 97 3.73 0.43 -1.87
CA HIS A 97 5.07 0.03 -1.46
C HIS A 97 5.75 1.06 -0.58
N TRP A 98 5.62 2.35 -0.93
CA TRP A 98 6.23 3.43 -0.16
C TRP A 98 5.70 3.46 1.27
N LEU A 99 4.40 3.30 1.45
CA LEU A 99 3.77 3.31 2.77
C LEU A 99 4.21 2.10 3.61
N ILE A 100 4.31 0.93 3.01
CA ILE A 100 4.77 -0.28 3.69
C ILE A 100 6.21 -0.10 4.15
N LEU A 101 7.10 0.35 3.27
CA LEU A 101 8.51 0.55 3.60
C LEU A 101 8.68 1.62 4.68
N HIS A 102 7.94 2.71 4.58
CA HIS A 102 7.98 3.77 5.58
C HIS A 102 7.52 3.27 6.96
N GLY A 103 6.44 2.49 6.99
CA GLY A 103 5.95 1.93 8.25
C GLY A 103 6.85 0.86 8.84
N ARG A 104 7.58 0.14 7.99
CA ARG A 104 8.49 -0.91 8.43
C ARG A 104 9.80 -0.36 8.99
N TYR A 105 10.36 0.68 8.37
CA TYR A 105 11.71 1.12 8.68
C TYR A 105 11.79 2.47 9.39
N ILE A 106 10.84 3.36 9.20
CA ILE A 106 10.85 4.70 9.79
C ILE A 106 9.75 4.86 10.83
N CYS A 107 8.50 4.80 10.40
CA CYS A 107 7.34 4.97 11.30
C CYS A 107 6.97 3.65 11.97
N THR A 108 7.91 3.08 12.73
CA THR A 108 7.74 1.78 13.35
C THR A 108 6.71 1.82 14.48
N ALA A 109 6.19 0.64 14.84
CA ALA A 109 5.12 0.55 15.84
C ALA A 109 5.56 1.03 17.23
N ARG A 110 6.75 0.63 17.65
CA ARG A 110 7.24 0.91 19.01
C ARG A 110 8.00 2.21 19.16
N SER A 111 8.88 2.48 18.21
CA SER A 111 9.79 3.63 18.29
C SER A 111 9.92 4.29 16.93
N PRO A 112 8.92 5.07 16.51
CA PRO A 112 9.02 5.73 15.20
C PRO A 112 10.23 6.66 15.16
N ARG A 113 10.97 6.58 14.06
CA ARG A 113 12.19 7.36 13.85
C ARG A 113 11.84 8.73 13.28
N CYS A 114 11.18 9.54 14.09
CA CYS A 114 10.69 10.85 13.64
C CYS A 114 11.82 11.80 13.26
N ALA A 115 12.96 11.70 13.90
CA ALA A 115 14.14 12.53 13.57
C ALA A 115 14.67 12.26 12.16
N ALA A 116 14.50 11.03 11.66
CA ALA A 116 14.95 10.64 10.32
C ALA A 116 13.82 10.66 9.29
N CYS A 117 12.62 11.10 9.67
CA CYS A 117 11.45 11.03 8.82
C CYS A 117 11.42 12.16 7.80
N ALA A 118 11.34 11.80 6.52
CA ALA A 118 11.31 12.77 5.43
C ALA A 118 10.05 13.65 5.42
N VAL A 119 8.97 13.15 6.04
CA VAL A 119 7.69 13.88 6.10
C VAL A 119 7.40 14.43 7.50
N PHE A 120 8.43 14.62 8.30
CA PHE A 120 8.28 15.11 9.68
C PHE A 120 7.47 16.41 9.75
N ASN A 121 7.75 17.35 8.87
CA ASN A 121 7.10 18.65 8.90
C ASN A 121 5.61 18.59 8.49
N GLU A 122 5.26 17.67 7.61
CA GLU A 122 3.90 17.49 7.12
C GLU A 122 3.08 16.55 8.00
N CYS A 123 3.75 15.80 8.86
CA CYS A 123 3.11 14.80 9.72
C CYS A 123 2.35 15.46 10.86
N GLU A 124 1.12 15.04 11.11
CA GLU A 124 0.29 15.55 12.19
C GLU A 124 0.32 14.68 13.46
N TYR A 125 1.28 13.75 13.55
CA TYR A 125 1.42 12.91 14.74
C TYR A 125 1.76 13.78 15.95
N PRO A 126 0.90 13.78 17.00
CA PRO A 126 1.12 14.69 18.14
C PRO A 126 2.41 14.46 18.89
N GLN A 127 2.95 13.25 18.85
CA GLN A 127 4.15 12.85 19.59
C GLN A 127 5.43 12.90 18.76
N ARG A 128 5.35 13.44 17.55
CA ARG A 128 6.50 13.43 16.62
C ARG A 128 7.73 14.15 17.15
N GLU A 129 7.56 15.27 17.81
CA GLU A 129 8.67 16.06 18.35
C GLU A 129 9.33 15.34 19.51
N LYS A 130 8.52 14.76 20.38
CA LYS A 130 9.01 13.99 21.53
C LYS A 130 9.78 12.75 21.07
N GLN A 131 9.29 12.06 20.06
CA GLN A 131 9.96 10.90 19.48
C GLN A 131 11.26 11.30 18.76
N ALA A 132 11.25 12.42 18.04
CA ALA A 132 12.45 12.93 17.39
C ALA A 132 13.54 13.27 18.40
N GLN A 133 13.17 13.87 19.52
CA GLN A 133 14.10 14.17 20.60
C GLN A 133 14.70 12.91 21.20
N LYS A 134 13.89 11.88 21.45
CA LYS A 134 14.38 10.58 21.94
C LYS A 134 15.36 9.94 20.97
N ASP A 135 15.08 10.00 19.68
CA ASP A 135 15.96 9.46 18.63
C ASP A 135 17.33 10.14 18.64
N ARG A 136 17.36 11.46 18.86
CA ARG A 136 18.62 12.22 18.89
C ARG A 136 19.44 11.94 20.16
N GLU A 137 18.77 11.56 21.24
CA GLU A 137 19.42 11.27 22.52
C GLU A 137 19.92 9.83 22.64
N SER A 138 19.49 8.93 21.75
CA SER A 138 19.88 7.51 21.80
C SER A 138 21.09 7.16 20.94
#